data_6fd1cc9be006a3f21ba147d8a4fa26ed
#
_entry.id   6fd1cc9be006a3f21ba147d8a4fa26ed
#
_cell.length_a   1.000
_cell.length_b   1.000
_cell.length_c   1.000
_cell.angle_alpha   90.00
_cell.angle_beta   90.00
_cell.angle_gamma   90.00
#
_symmetry.space_group_name_H-M   'P 1'
#
loop_
_entity.id
_entity.type
_entity.pdbx_description
1 polymer ?
#
loop_
_entity_poly.entity_id
_entity_poly.type
_entity_poly.pdbx_seq_one_letter_code
_entity_poly.pdbx_strand_id
1 'polypeptide(L)'
;MSLVSPTRIFLIACLGCALAWSGAHASGPQGVTVADGKRAYGVSLSAIPGVPKRKPVSAWFKRRAKDYASVINKLYDVVKDESRVFSVVVPTSRALAGVKRQNKRYRTVLEQLTTVNENLTPGIYGVDALSTMENHVDEYLYFRTDHHWTALGAYYAYRSLAESAGFRPLSLGELEQRVQSRYFLGSIYRRKKSAAMRRRPDRVAYFIPPVSHEGVKYSRSRPRRPTESPFLREKLRGYKMFLGGDHPLMVANTSVQNGKSVMLVKNSYGNPFAIFLLAHYERVVVVDYRYQKKPLAKLVEEHEIDDLVFLNVSSLSASRSHQRHLKKLLRGRR
;
A
#
# COMPACT_ATOMS: atom_id res chain seq x y z
N MET A 1 41.63 -8.56 60.68
CA MET A 1 42.44 -9.65 60.10
C MET A 1 41.73 -9.95 58.78
N SER A 2 42.25 -9.38 57.70
CA SER A 2 43.21 -10.01 56.77
C SER A 2 42.42 -10.93 55.78
N LEU A 3 42.45 -10.85 54.46
CA LEU A 3 43.31 -10.26 53.39
C LEU A 3 42.47 -10.31 52.08
N VAL A 4 42.36 -9.35 51.37
CA VAL A 4 42.78 -8.79 50.10
C VAL A 4 43.27 -9.84 49.06
N SER A 5 42.54 -9.79 47.88
CA SER A 5 43.10 -9.69 46.52
C SER A 5 43.54 -10.96 45.77
N PRO A 6 43.84 -10.90 44.46
CA PRO A 6 43.51 -9.91 43.41
C PRO A 6 43.02 -10.51 42.07
N THR A 7 42.45 -9.60 41.30
CA THR A 7 42.31 -9.50 39.84
C THR A 7 43.28 -10.32 38.98
N ARG A 8 42.77 -11.04 37.99
CA ARG A 8 43.55 -11.37 36.76
C ARG A 8 42.76 -10.90 35.52
N ILE A 9 43.27 -9.85 34.93
CA ILE A 9 43.01 -9.37 33.59
C ILE A 9 43.58 -10.38 32.62
N PHE A 10 42.78 -10.97 31.73
CA PHE A 10 43.30 -11.66 30.53
C PHE A 10 43.01 -10.76 29.33
N LEU A 11 44.06 -10.12 28.87
CA LEU A 11 44.17 -9.52 27.54
C LEU A 11 44.31 -10.68 26.55
N ILE A 12 43.38 -10.87 25.66
CA ILE A 12 43.57 -11.68 24.48
C ILE A 12 43.56 -10.73 23.30
N ALA A 13 44.76 -10.48 22.79
CA ALA A 13 44.96 -9.87 21.50
C ALA A 13 44.57 -10.90 20.42
N CYS A 14 43.57 -10.61 19.62
CA CYS A 14 43.34 -11.32 18.38
C CYS A 14 43.84 -10.49 17.23
N LEU A 15 44.88 -11.02 16.59
CA LEU A 15 45.44 -10.59 15.34
C LEU A 15 44.40 -10.47 14.24
N GLY A 16 44.61 -9.52 13.38
CA GLY A 16 43.77 -9.30 12.21
C GLY A 16 43.76 -10.47 11.23
N CYS A 17 42.60 -10.74 10.71
CA CYS A 17 42.38 -11.40 9.43
C CYS A 17 41.53 -10.47 8.58
N ALA A 18 42.19 -9.64 7.80
CA ALA A 18 41.57 -8.99 6.65
C ALA A 18 41.34 -10.08 5.59
N LEU A 19 40.16 -10.63 5.53
CA LEU A 19 39.72 -11.43 4.40
C LEU A 19 39.08 -10.48 3.36
N ALA A 20 39.85 -10.31 2.29
CA ALA A 20 39.39 -9.70 1.05
C ALA A 20 38.16 -10.48 0.54
N TRP A 21 37.02 -9.83 0.51
CA TRP A 21 35.80 -10.34 -0.12
C TRP A 21 35.93 -10.14 -1.63
N SER A 22 36.48 -11.14 -2.32
CA SER A 22 36.42 -11.23 -3.78
C SER A 22 34.97 -11.45 -4.20
N GLY A 23 34.42 -10.49 -4.94
CA GLY A 23 33.08 -10.52 -5.45
C GLY A 23 32.81 -11.72 -6.37
N ALA A 24 31.91 -12.60 -5.96
CA ALA A 24 31.19 -13.45 -6.87
C ALA A 24 29.90 -12.71 -7.24
N HIS A 25 29.86 -12.09 -8.41
CA HIS A 25 28.64 -11.61 -9.02
C HIS A 25 27.74 -12.83 -9.29
N ALA A 26 26.76 -13.09 -8.42
CA ALA A 26 25.61 -13.87 -8.79
C ALA A 26 24.82 -13.02 -9.81
N SER A 27 24.80 -13.46 -11.05
CA SER A 27 23.98 -12.92 -12.12
C SER A 27 22.51 -13.14 -11.77
N GLY A 28 21.89 -12.17 -11.11
CA GLY A 28 20.45 -12.05 -11.01
C GLY A 28 19.87 -11.77 -12.40
N PRO A 29 18.58 -12.06 -12.64
CA PRO A 29 17.95 -11.86 -13.94
C PRO A 29 18.17 -10.41 -14.37
N GLN A 30 18.71 -10.26 -15.59
CA GLN A 30 19.09 -8.98 -16.17
C GLN A 30 17.95 -7.98 -16.07
N GLY A 31 18.16 -6.93 -15.29
CA GLY A 31 17.21 -5.86 -15.08
C GLY A 31 16.98 -5.11 -16.38
N VAL A 32 15.73 -4.98 -16.75
CA VAL A 32 15.29 -4.03 -17.76
C VAL A 32 15.65 -2.64 -17.26
N THR A 33 16.55 -1.98 -17.97
CA THR A 33 16.97 -0.60 -17.73
C THR A 33 15.76 0.33 -17.69
N VAL A 34 15.59 1.05 -16.62
CA VAL A 34 14.58 2.09 -16.46
C VAL A 34 15.09 3.34 -17.18
N ALA A 35 14.71 3.52 -18.45
CA ALA A 35 14.65 4.83 -19.05
C ALA A 35 13.24 5.38 -18.72
N ASP A 36 13.16 6.57 -18.16
CA ASP A 36 11.95 7.37 -17.95
C ASP A 36 10.89 6.87 -16.94
N GLY A 37 11.26 6.32 -15.78
CA GLY A 37 10.29 6.13 -14.67
C GLY A 37 9.11 5.18 -14.94
N LYS A 38 9.02 4.57 -16.13
CA LYS A 38 7.97 3.65 -16.54
C LYS A 38 8.46 2.21 -16.50
N ARG A 39 8.25 1.50 -15.39
CA ARG A 39 8.15 0.05 -15.48
C ARG A 39 6.87 -0.27 -16.25
N ALA A 40 6.98 -0.76 -17.48
CA ALA A 40 5.85 -1.36 -18.17
C ALA A 40 5.35 -2.55 -17.33
N TYR A 41 4.03 -2.61 -17.06
CA TYR A 41 3.40 -3.86 -16.66
C TYR A 41 3.80 -4.91 -17.70
N GLY A 42 4.62 -5.88 -17.28
CA GLY A 42 5.26 -6.82 -18.20
C GLY A 42 4.25 -7.48 -19.11
N VAL A 43 4.61 -7.52 -20.38
CA VAL A 43 4.02 -8.27 -21.49
C VAL A 43 2.66 -7.75 -21.97
N SER A 44 2.66 -7.08 -23.11
CA SER A 44 1.46 -6.93 -23.93
C SER A 44 0.78 -8.29 -24.09
N LEU A 45 -0.52 -8.39 -23.76
CA LEU A 45 -1.31 -9.63 -23.94
C LEU A 45 -1.30 -10.17 -25.39
N SER A 46 -0.90 -9.34 -26.36
CA SER A 46 -0.70 -9.71 -27.76
C SER A 46 0.61 -10.47 -28.03
N ALA A 47 1.56 -10.44 -27.09
CA ALA A 47 2.90 -11.01 -27.27
C ALA A 47 3.07 -12.40 -26.61
N ILE A 48 2.05 -12.95 -25.94
CA ILE A 48 2.12 -14.29 -25.36
C ILE A 48 1.72 -15.32 -26.43
N PRO A 49 2.65 -16.15 -26.92
CA PRO A 49 2.32 -17.22 -27.86
C PRO A 49 1.29 -18.18 -27.25
N GLY A 50 0.25 -18.54 -28.01
CA GLY A 50 -0.77 -19.51 -27.58
C GLY A 50 -1.97 -18.95 -26.82
N VAL A 51 -2.05 -17.66 -26.54
CA VAL A 51 -3.27 -17.06 -25.96
C VAL A 51 -4.34 -16.94 -27.03
N PRO A 52 -5.52 -17.59 -26.89
CA PRO A 52 -6.58 -17.49 -27.90
C PRO A 52 -6.99 -16.02 -28.09
N LYS A 53 -7.26 -15.60 -29.34
CA LYS A 53 -7.86 -14.29 -29.67
C LYS A 53 -9.20 -14.18 -28.92
N ARG A 54 -9.21 -13.51 -27.76
CA ARG A 54 -10.37 -13.39 -26.89
C ARG A 54 -11.00 -12.00 -27.08
N LYS A 55 -12.32 -11.90 -26.85
CA LYS A 55 -13.06 -10.63 -26.97
C LYS A 55 -12.35 -9.52 -26.20
N PRO A 56 -12.15 -8.34 -26.79
CA PRO A 56 -11.46 -7.22 -26.15
C PRO A 56 -12.20 -6.78 -24.87
N VAL A 57 -11.47 -6.20 -23.94
CA VAL A 57 -12.07 -5.58 -22.76
C VAL A 57 -12.91 -4.38 -23.21
N SER A 58 -14.05 -4.20 -22.54
CA SER A 58 -15.01 -3.15 -22.90
C SER A 58 -14.33 -1.76 -22.96
N ALA A 59 -14.57 -1.03 -24.05
CA ALA A 59 -14.13 0.37 -24.23
C ALA A 59 -14.50 1.27 -23.04
N TRP A 60 -15.58 0.94 -22.34
CA TRP A 60 -15.99 1.63 -21.12
C TRP A 60 -14.93 1.54 -20.01
N PHE A 61 -14.33 0.36 -19.76
CA PHE A 61 -13.29 0.20 -18.74
C PHE A 61 -12.02 0.97 -19.11
N LYS A 62 -11.60 0.90 -20.37
CA LYS A 62 -10.44 1.69 -20.88
C LYS A 62 -10.67 3.18 -20.65
N ARG A 63 -11.83 3.69 -21.03
CA ARG A 63 -12.17 5.10 -20.81
C ARG A 63 -12.13 5.47 -19.32
N ARG A 64 -12.67 4.62 -18.42
CA ARG A 64 -12.60 4.87 -16.98
C ARG A 64 -11.18 4.88 -16.44
N ALA A 65 -10.32 4.02 -16.95
CA ALA A 65 -8.90 3.98 -16.60
C ALA A 65 -8.19 5.28 -17.02
N LYS A 66 -8.42 5.75 -18.26
CA LYS A 66 -7.90 7.04 -18.73
C LYS A 66 -8.43 8.23 -17.93
N ASP A 67 -9.72 8.22 -17.60
CA ASP A 67 -10.31 9.27 -16.75
C ASP A 67 -9.65 9.29 -15.35
N TYR A 68 -9.34 8.14 -14.78
CA TYR A 68 -8.63 8.04 -13.49
C TYR A 68 -7.20 8.58 -13.62
N ALA A 69 -6.42 8.12 -14.61
CA ALA A 69 -5.07 8.62 -14.86
C ALA A 69 -5.06 10.16 -15.03
N SER A 70 -6.01 10.70 -15.82
CA SER A 70 -6.17 12.16 -15.98
C SER A 70 -6.42 12.89 -14.65
N VAL A 71 -7.09 12.26 -13.68
CA VAL A 71 -7.28 12.86 -12.35
C VAL A 71 -5.98 12.85 -11.56
N ILE A 72 -5.23 11.73 -11.59
CA ILE A 72 -3.94 11.62 -10.93
C ILE A 72 -2.94 12.61 -11.53
N ASN A 73 -2.87 12.73 -12.87
CA ASN A 73 -2.02 13.68 -13.55
C ASN A 73 -2.27 15.13 -13.09
N LYS A 74 -3.54 15.55 -13.00
CA LYS A 74 -3.89 16.88 -12.49
C LYS A 74 -3.52 17.09 -11.02
N LEU A 75 -3.58 16.04 -10.19
CA LEU A 75 -3.14 16.11 -8.81
C LEU A 75 -1.62 16.16 -8.72
N TYR A 76 -0.92 15.47 -9.61
CA TYR A 76 0.52 15.56 -9.76
C TYR A 76 0.96 16.99 -10.12
N ASP A 77 0.31 17.62 -11.10
CA ASP A 77 0.65 18.98 -11.56
C ASP A 77 0.70 20.03 -10.43
N VAL A 78 -0.05 19.80 -9.34
CA VAL A 78 -0.10 20.77 -8.21
C VAL A 78 0.86 20.41 -7.06
N VAL A 79 1.65 19.33 -7.18
CA VAL A 79 2.57 18.87 -6.11
C VAL A 79 3.92 18.38 -6.64
N LYS A 80 4.14 18.37 -7.96
CA LYS A 80 5.31 17.74 -8.61
C LYS A 80 6.66 18.32 -8.21
N ASP A 81 6.66 19.59 -7.81
CA ASP A 81 7.88 20.29 -7.41
C ASP A 81 8.24 20.04 -5.93
N GLU A 82 7.32 19.44 -5.16
CA GLU A 82 7.44 19.21 -3.72
C GLU A 82 7.56 17.73 -3.36
N SER A 83 6.93 16.83 -4.15
CA SER A 83 6.82 15.42 -3.79
C SER A 83 7.06 14.48 -4.97
N ARG A 84 7.69 13.34 -4.72
CA ARG A 84 7.62 12.19 -5.63
C ARG A 84 6.22 11.58 -5.57
N VAL A 85 5.65 11.20 -6.70
CA VAL A 85 4.25 10.74 -6.76
C VAL A 85 4.16 9.30 -7.25
N PHE A 86 3.45 8.45 -6.49
CA PHE A 86 3.23 7.03 -6.76
C PHE A 86 1.75 6.75 -6.94
N SER A 87 1.40 5.97 -7.98
CA SER A 87 0.04 5.51 -8.24
C SER A 87 -0.04 3.99 -8.07
N VAL A 88 -0.76 3.54 -7.03
CA VAL A 88 -0.95 2.13 -6.68
C VAL A 88 -2.41 1.76 -6.93
N VAL A 89 -2.69 0.99 -7.98
CA VAL A 89 -4.03 0.44 -8.22
C VAL A 89 -4.01 -1.06 -8.00
N VAL A 90 -4.76 -1.52 -6.99
CA VAL A 90 -4.75 -2.94 -6.58
C VAL A 90 -5.96 -3.70 -7.10
N PRO A 91 -5.85 -5.02 -7.37
CA PRO A 91 -6.95 -5.82 -7.87
C PRO A 91 -8.05 -6.02 -6.82
N THR A 92 -9.25 -6.39 -7.26
CA THR A 92 -10.27 -6.93 -6.36
C THR A 92 -10.04 -8.43 -6.13
N SER A 93 -10.58 -8.98 -5.03
CA SER A 93 -10.51 -10.44 -4.76
C SER A 93 -10.98 -11.29 -5.93
N ARG A 94 -12.05 -10.84 -6.62
CA ARG A 94 -12.62 -11.58 -7.77
C ARG A 94 -11.73 -11.54 -9.02
N ALA A 95 -10.95 -10.48 -9.17
CA ALA A 95 -9.99 -10.40 -10.26
C ALA A 95 -8.81 -11.33 -9.97
N LEU A 96 -8.21 -11.21 -8.78
CA LEU A 96 -7.07 -12.02 -8.40
C LEU A 96 -7.39 -13.52 -8.40
N ALA A 97 -8.56 -13.94 -7.89
CA ALA A 97 -9.02 -15.33 -7.97
C ALA A 97 -9.17 -15.86 -9.43
N GLY A 98 -9.14 -14.98 -10.41
CA GLY A 98 -9.22 -15.33 -11.82
C GLY A 98 -7.88 -15.52 -12.52
N VAL A 99 -6.76 -15.27 -11.84
CA VAL A 99 -5.40 -15.29 -12.41
C VAL A 99 -5.09 -16.63 -13.08
N LYS A 100 -5.15 -17.73 -12.36
CA LYS A 100 -4.82 -19.08 -12.89
C LYS A 100 -5.62 -19.47 -14.13
N ARG A 101 -6.83 -18.95 -14.30
CA ARG A 101 -7.72 -19.25 -15.43
C ARG A 101 -7.75 -18.15 -16.48
N GLN A 102 -7.02 -17.06 -16.29
CA GLN A 102 -7.02 -15.89 -17.16
C GLN A 102 -8.44 -15.43 -17.52
N ASN A 103 -9.36 -15.45 -16.52
CA ASN A 103 -10.77 -15.22 -16.77
C ASN A 103 -11.06 -13.75 -17.14
N LYS A 104 -12.28 -13.46 -17.62
CA LYS A 104 -12.67 -12.12 -18.06
C LYS A 104 -12.43 -11.03 -17.01
N ARG A 105 -12.67 -11.33 -15.72
CA ARG A 105 -12.50 -10.33 -14.64
C ARG A 105 -11.03 -9.98 -14.43
N TYR A 106 -10.18 -10.98 -14.38
CA TYR A 106 -8.75 -10.78 -14.30
C TYR A 106 -8.24 -9.92 -15.46
N ARG A 107 -8.54 -10.32 -16.69
CA ARG A 107 -8.10 -9.58 -17.91
C ARG A 107 -8.64 -8.15 -17.94
N THR A 108 -9.88 -7.93 -17.48
CA THR A 108 -10.44 -6.58 -17.38
C THR A 108 -9.64 -5.71 -16.41
N VAL A 109 -9.23 -6.26 -15.27
CA VAL A 109 -8.42 -5.53 -14.29
C VAL A 109 -7.01 -5.33 -14.80
N LEU A 110 -6.37 -6.36 -15.36
CA LEU A 110 -5.03 -6.24 -15.95
C LEU A 110 -5.02 -5.12 -17.01
N GLU A 111 -5.94 -5.12 -17.97
CA GLU A 111 -6.02 -4.08 -18.99
C GLU A 111 -6.35 -2.70 -18.42
N GLN A 112 -7.16 -2.64 -17.36
CA GLN A 112 -7.42 -1.40 -16.65
C GLN A 112 -6.15 -0.82 -16.01
N LEU A 113 -5.37 -1.65 -15.31
CA LEU A 113 -4.14 -1.24 -14.66
C LEU A 113 -3.09 -0.80 -15.69
N THR A 114 -2.91 -1.58 -16.75
CA THR A 114 -2.05 -1.22 -17.88
C THR A 114 -2.45 0.13 -18.47
N THR A 115 -3.77 0.31 -18.78
CA THR A 115 -4.25 1.58 -19.34
C THR A 115 -4.04 2.75 -18.38
N VAL A 116 -4.21 2.56 -17.05
CA VAL A 116 -3.89 3.62 -16.08
C VAL A 116 -2.43 3.99 -16.20
N ASN A 117 -1.54 3.02 -16.12
CA ASN A 117 -0.10 3.24 -16.10
C ASN A 117 0.42 3.91 -17.39
N GLU A 118 -0.06 3.45 -18.57
CA GLU A 118 0.28 4.03 -19.87
C GLU A 118 -0.16 5.49 -20.04
N ASN A 119 -1.15 5.93 -19.27
CA ASN A 119 -1.69 7.30 -19.36
C ASN A 119 -1.31 8.19 -18.16
N LEU A 120 -0.40 7.75 -17.28
CA LEU A 120 0.21 8.60 -16.28
C LEU A 120 1.22 9.55 -16.94
N THR A 121 1.27 10.80 -16.45
CA THR A 121 2.29 11.77 -16.85
C THR A 121 3.69 11.27 -16.45
N PRO A 122 4.74 11.47 -17.27
CA PRO A 122 6.13 11.25 -16.86
C PRO A 122 6.44 11.94 -15.54
N GLY A 123 7.13 11.23 -14.62
CA GLY A 123 7.36 11.69 -13.24
C GLY A 123 6.39 11.09 -12.22
N ILE A 124 5.30 10.44 -12.65
CA ILE A 124 4.47 9.63 -11.76
C ILE A 124 4.89 8.16 -11.85
N TYR A 125 5.25 7.57 -10.72
CA TYR A 125 5.63 6.17 -10.64
C TYR A 125 4.39 5.27 -10.57
N GLY A 126 4.12 4.50 -11.64
CA GLY A 126 3.08 3.48 -11.66
C GLY A 126 3.56 2.21 -10.95
N VAL A 127 2.96 1.85 -9.82
CA VAL A 127 3.38 0.71 -9.00
C VAL A 127 2.65 -0.57 -9.42
N ASP A 128 3.39 -1.59 -9.83
CA ASP A 128 2.84 -2.91 -10.20
C ASP A 128 2.61 -3.81 -8.97
N ALA A 129 1.53 -3.56 -8.24
CA ALA A 129 1.11 -4.43 -7.16
C ALA A 129 0.41 -5.71 -7.65
N LEU A 130 -0.08 -5.75 -8.90
CA LEU A 130 -0.78 -6.92 -9.43
C LEU A 130 0.16 -8.10 -9.60
N SER A 131 1.28 -7.91 -10.28
CA SER A 131 2.27 -8.98 -10.54
C SER A 131 2.81 -9.58 -9.23
N THR A 132 3.10 -8.76 -8.24
CA THR A 132 3.52 -9.26 -6.92
C THR A 132 2.41 -10.09 -6.27
N MET A 133 1.15 -9.64 -6.30
CA MET A 133 0.04 -10.38 -5.70
C MET A 133 -0.32 -11.66 -6.47
N GLU A 134 -0.06 -11.73 -7.77
CA GLU A 134 -0.27 -12.94 -8.59
C GLU A 134 0.64 -14.09 -8.17
N ASN A 135 1.88 -13.81 -7.83
CA ASN A 135 2.84 -14.79 -7.34
C ASN A 135 2.44 -15.41 -5.99
N HIS A 136 1.49 -14.78 -5.28
CA HIS A 136 1.00 -15.18 -3.96
C HIS A 136 -0.50 -15.49 -3.95
N VAL A 137 -1.09 -15.80 -5.11
CA VAL A 137 -2.54 -15.99 -5.28
C VAL A 137 -3.12 -17.15 -4.46
N ASP A 138 -2.31 -18.11 -4.05
CA ASP A 138 -2.70 -19.25 -3.22
C ASP A 138 -2.77 -18.90 -1.73
N GLU A 139 -2.24 -17.75 -1.33
CA GLU A 139 -2.26 -17.28 0.04
C GLU A 139 -3.57 -16.55 0.38
N TYR A 140 -3.81 -16.36 1.67
CA TYR A 140 -5.04 -15.71 2.14
C TYR A 140 -4.99 -14.19 2.02
N LEU A 141 -4.99 -13.69 0.78
CA LEU A 141 -4.83 -12.25 0.49
C LEU A 141 -6.10 -11.43 0.66
N TYR A 142 -7.28 -12.08 0.66
CA TYR A 142 -8.58 -11.42 0.79
C TYR A 142 -9.47 -12.14 1.79
N PHE A 143 -10.26 -11.36 2.56
CA PHE A 143 -11.27 -11.93 3.45
C PHE A 143 -12.38 -12.64 2.68
N ARG A 144 -12.90 -13.74 3.24
CA ARG A 144 -14.05 -14.46 2.69
C ARG A 144 -15.36 -13.75 2.91
N THR A 145 -15.50 -13.09 4.05
CA THR A 145 -16.75 -12.47 4.51
C THR A 145 -16.75 -10.94 4.37
N ASP A 146 -15.63 -10.34 3.98
CA ASP A 146 -15.47 -8.90 3.75
C ASP A 146 -14.95 -8.61 2.34
N HIS A 147 -15.19 -7.39 1.85
CA HIS A 147 -14.74 -6.98 0.51
C HIS A 147 -13.28 -6.52 0.46
N HIS A 148 -12.64 -6.36 1.59
CA HIS A 148 -11.25 -5.93 1.67
C HIS A 148 -10.25 -7.09 1.52
N TRP A 149 -9.03 -6.72 1.23
CA TRP A 149 -7.89 -7.60 1.41
C TRP A 149 -7.55 -7.80 2.89
N THR A 150 -6.73 -8.81 3.18
CA THR A 150 -6.10 -9.00 4.50
C THR A 150 -4.90 -8.08 4.65
N ALA A 151 -4.29 -8.04 5.82
CA ALA A 151 -3.01 -7.34 6.00
C ALA A 151 -1.89 -7.98 5.15
N LEU A 152 -1.96 -9.29 4.88
CA LEU A 152 -1.00 -9.97 3.99
C LEU A 152 -1.15 -9.49 2.54
N GLY A 153 -2.39 -9.31 2.05
CA GLY A 153 -2.62 -8.73 0.73
C GLY A 153 -2.10 -7.28 0.62
N ALA A 154 -2.28 -6.49 1.68
CA ALA A 154 -1.72 -5.15 1.75
C ALA A 154 -0.18 -5.15 1.82
N TYR A 155 0.43 -6.13 2.49
CA TYR A 155 1.86 -6.32 2.57
C TYR A 155 2.51 -6.51 1.18
N TYR A 156 1.93 -7.36 0.33
CA TYR A 156 2.49 -7.56 -1.01
C TYR A 156 2.40 -6.30 -1.89
N ALA A 157 1.33 -5.53 -1.76
CA ALA A 157 1.25 -4.24 -2.44
C ALA A 157 2.26 -3.21 -1.87
N TYR A 158 2.50 -3.22 -0.56
CA TYR A 158 3.55 -2.41 0.06
C TYR A 158 4.94 -2.79 -0.45
N ARG A 159 5.26 -4.07 -0.61
CA ARG A 159 6.53 -4.50 -1.21
C ARG A 159 6.75 -3.88 -2.59
N SER A 160 5.73 -3.90 -3.44
CA SER A 160 5.82 -3.27 -4.77
C SER A 160 6.04 -1.75 -4.69
N LEU A 161 5.42 -1.08 -3.72
CA LEU A 161 5.70 0.35 -3.47
C LEU A 161 7.15 0.55 -3.03
N ALA A 162 7.64 -0.25 -2.07
CA ALA A 162 9.00 -0.16 -1.56
C ALA A 162 10.05 -0.27 -2.67
N GLU A 163 9.89 -1.26 -3.55
CA GLU A 163 10.73 -1.44 -4.73
C GLU A 163 10.70 -0.23 -5.67
N SER A 164 9.50 0.33 -5.90
CA SER A 164 9.32 1.50 -6.78
C SER A 164 9.85 2.78 -6.16
N ALA A 165 9.79 2.91 -4.84
CA ALA A 165 10.27 4.07 -4.08
C ALA A 165 11.77 3.99 -3.74
N GLY A 166 12.40 2.83 -3.97
CA GLY A 166 13.84 2.62 -3.78
C GLY A 166 14.26 2.35 -2.34
N PHE A 167 13.38 1.84 -1.49
CA PHE A 167 13.74 1.37 -0.16
C PHE A 167 13.50 -0.14 0.02
N ARG A 168 14.27 -0.75 0.92
CA ARG A 168 14.15 -2.18 1.22
C ARG A 168 12.86 -2.45 1.99
N PRO A 169 11.94 -3.27 1.48
CA PRO A 169 10.77 -3.66 2.26
C PRO A 169 11.18 -4.54 3.44
N LEU A 170 10.46 -4.43 4.56
CA LEU A 170 10.59 -5.39 5.63
C LEU A 170 10.10 -6.77 5.15
N SER A 171 10.83 -7.82 5.48
CA SER A 171 10.36 -9.21 5.32
C SER A 171 9.26 -9.53 6.34
N LEU A 172 8.48 -10.58 6.09
CA LEU A 172 7.48 -11.03 7.07
C LEU A 172 8.11 -11.46 8.40
N GLY A 173 9.37 -11.93 8.38
CA GLY A 173 10.11 -12.31 9.60
C GLY A 173 10.56 -11.13 10.44
N GLU A 174 10.64 -9.91 9.87
CA GLU A 174 10.96 -8.68 10.61
C GLU A 174 9.72 -8.01 11.21
N LEU A 175 8.53 -8.55 10.92
CA LEU A 175 7.25 -8.05 11.41
C LEU A 175 6.70 -8.98 12.48
N GLU A 176 6.26 -8.45 13.60
CA GLU A 176 5.55 -9.25 14.58
C GLU A 176 4.14 -9.56 14.06
N GLN A 177 3.86 -10.83 13.80
CA GLN A 177 2.54 -11.27 13.36
C GLN A 177 1.65 -11.61 14.55
N ARG A 178 0.46 -11.04 14.58
CA ARG A 178 -0.60 -11.37 15.56
C ARG A 178 -1.91 -11.69 14.87
N VAL A 179 -2.80 -12.39 15.61
CA VAL A 179 -4.14 -12.75 15.12
C VAL A 179 -5.17 -12.35 16.16
N GLN A 180 -6.21 -11.63 15.77
CA GLN A 180 -7.29 -11.32 16.70
C GLN A 180 -7.96 -12.60 17.20
N SER A 181 -8.23 -12.67 18.50
CA SER A 181 -8.92 -13.81 19.12
C SER A 181 -10.36 -13.96 18.63
N ARG A 182 -11.04 -12.85 18.34
CA ARG A 182 -12.45 -12.82 17.93
C ARG A 182 -12.60 -13.06 16.44
N TYR A 183 -13.56 -13.89 16.06
CA TYR A 183 -13.98 -14.05 14.67
C TYR A 183 -14.64 -12.81 14.11
N PHE A 184 -14.48 -12.61 12.79
CA PHE A 184 -14.98 -11.47 12.05
C PHE A 184 -15.92 -11.90 10.93
N LEU A 185 -17.08 -11.28 10.87
CA LEU A 185 -18.05 -11.38 9.79
C LEU A 185 -18.19 -10.01 9.14
N GLY A 186 -17.61 -9.86 7.95
CA GLY A 186 -17.44 -8.58 7.29
C GLY A 186 -18.64 -8.10 6.49
N SER A 187 -18.38 -7.15 5.61
CA SER A 187 -19.39 -6.42 4.83
C SER A 187 -20.15 -7.30 3.85
N ILE A 188 -19.50 -8.30 3.25
CA ILE A 188 -20.15 -9.22 2.32
C ILE A 188 -21.18 -10.07 3.09
N TYR A 189 -20.77 -10.60 4.26
CA TYR A 189 -21.71 -11.34 5.11
C TYR A 189 -22.89 -10.47 5.56
N ARG A 190 -22.63 -9.25 6.03
CA ARG A 190 -23.70 -8.35 6.48
C ARG A 190 -24.75 -8.12 5.40
N ARG A 191 -24.34 -8.07 4.13
CA ARG A 191 -25.24 -7.89 2.98
C ARG A 191 -25.95 -9.18 2.56
N LYS A 192 -25.20 -10.31 2.52
CA LYS A 192 -25.72 -11.57 1.95
C LYS A 192 -26.37 -12.51 2.99
N LYS A 193 -25.99 -12.40 4.27
CA LYS A 193 -26.44 -13.26 5.36
C LYS A 193 -26.27 -14.76 5.09
N SER A 194 -25.25 -15.14 4.29
CA SER A 194 -25.03 -16.52 3.86
C SER A 194 -24.67 -17.44 5.04
N ALA A 195 -25.42 -18.55 5.19
CA ALA A 195 -25.13 -19.58 6.19
C ALA A 195 -23.72 -20.18 6.02
N ALA A 196 -23.26 -20.36 4.78
CA ALA A 196 -21.88 -20.85 4.52
C ALA A 196 -20.81 -19.89 5.04
N MET A 197 -20.97 -18.59 4.85
CA MET A 197 -20.05 -17.58 5.41
C MET A 197 -20.13 -17.54 6.94
N ARG A 198 -21.28 -17.71 7.53
CA ARG A 198 -21.47 -17.76 8.98
C ARG A 198 -20.73 -18.94 9.61
N ARG A 199 -20.73 -20.10 8.95
CA ARG A 199 -19.99 -21.30 9.41
C ARG A 199 -18.47 -21.17 9.23
N ARG A 200 -18.01 -20.28 8.36
CA ARG A 200 -16.56 -20.06 8.09
C ARG A 200 -16.22 -18.55 8.21
N PRO A 201 -16.32 -17.99 9.41
CA PRO A 201 -15.96 -16.59 9.65
C PRO A 201 -14.47 -16.37 9.41
N ASP A 202 -14.07 -15.12 9.24
CA ASP A 202 -12.66 -14.74 9.13
C ASP A 202 -12.03 -14.53 10.52
N ARG A 203 -10.71 -14.67 10.58
CA ARG A 203 -9.87 -14.12 11.66
C ARG A 203 -8.95 -13.06 11.04
N VAL A 204 -8.71 -12.00 11.77
CA VAL A 204 -7.85 -10.92 11.28
C VAL A 204 -6.44 -11.16 11.78
N ALA A 205 -5.57 -11.61 10.88
CA ALA A 205 -4.13 -11.54 11.09
C ALA A 205 -3.64 -10.14 10.73
N TYR A 206 -2.68 -9.61 11.49
CA TYR A 206 -2.10 -8.30 11.29
C TYR A 206 -0.62 -8.31 11.67
N PHE A 207 0.08 -7.30 11.21
CA PHE A 207 1.53 -7.17 11.38
C PHE A 207 1.84 -5.88 12.12
N ILE A 208 2.80 -5.96 13.03
CA ILE A 208 3.32 -4.82 13.80
C ILE A 208 4.74 -4.58 13.33
N PRO A 209 5.04 -3.42 12.72
CA PRO A 209 6.41 -3.06 12.35
C PRO A 209 7.24 -2.76 13.62
N PRO A 210 8.58 -2.98 13.56
CA PRO A 210 9.48 -2.81 14.72
C PRO A 210 9.80 -1.33 15.01
N VAL A 211 8.76 -0.49 15.05
CA VAL A 211 8.87 0.95 15.30
C VAL A 211 7.72 1.42 16.18
N SER A 212 8.00 2.34 17.08
CA SER A 212 6.96 3.04 17.83
C SER A 212 6.41 4.22 17.03
N HIS A 213 5.18 4.63 17.32
CA HIS A 213 4.58 5.81 16.70
C HIS A 213 3.53 6.44 17.62
N GLU A 214 3.42 7.75 17.52
CA GLU A 214 2.33 8.53 18.09
C GLU A 214 1.41 8.97 16.96
N GLY A 215 0.13 8.64 17.08
CA GLY A 215 -0.84 8.92 16.03
C GLY A 215 -1.97 9.81 16.50
N VAL A 216 -2.41 10.71 15.64
CA VAL A 216 -3.61 11.53 15.83
C VAL A 216 -4.56 11.41 14.66
N LYS A 217 -5.84 11.55 14.89
CA LYS A 217 -6.87 11.59 13.87
C LYS A 217 -7.68 12.87 13.94
N TYR A 218 -8.08 13.35 12.77
CA TYR A 218 -9.03 14.44 12.58
C TYR A 218 -10.35 13.82 12.11
N SER A 219 -11.40 13.92 12.93
CA SER A 219 -12.70 13.36 12.58
C SER A 219 -13.54 14.33 11.73
N ARG A 220 -14.59 13.81 11.07
CA ARG A 220 -15.51 14.66 10.30
C ARG A 220 -16.26 15.67 11.17
N SER A 221 -16.57 15.29 12.39
CA SER A 221 -17.27 16.15 13.36
C SER A 221 -16.34 17.14 14.07
N ARG A 222 -15.02 16.86 14.09
CA ARG A 222 -14.01 17.69 14.74
C ARG A 222 -12.77 17.85 13.84
N PRO A 223 -12.90 18.53 12.70
CA PRO A 223 -11.84 18.58 11.68
C PRO A 223 -10.63 19.44 12.08
N ARG A 224 -10.74 20.27 13.11
CA ARG A 224 -9.67 21.15 13.61
C ARG A 224 -9.10 20.72 14.96
N ARG A 225 -9.69 19.69 15.61
CA ARG A 225 -9.24 19.20 16.91
C ARG A 225 -8.82 17.74 16.77
N PRO A 226 -7.51 17.47 16.70
CA PRO A 226 -7.01 16.11 16.66
C PRO A 226 -7.33 15.38 17.96
N THR A 227 -7.46 14.08 17.86
CA THR A 227 -7.57 13.19 19.02
C THR A 227 -6.56 12.07 18.83
N GLU A 228 -5.91 11.69 19.91
CA GLU A 228 -4.97 10.57 19.90
C GLU A 228 -5.61 9.31 19.32
N SER A 229 -4.90 8.68 18.45
CA SER A 229 -5.36 7.46 17.77
C SER A 229 -4.18 6.74 17.11
N PRO A 230 -3.65 5.68 17.72
CA PRO A 230 -2.65 4.87 17.05
C PRO A 230 -3.21 4.26 15.77
N PHE A 231 -2.35 3.95 14.81
CA PHE A 231 -2.75 3.37 13.52
C PHE A 231 -3.25 1.94 13.68
N LEU A 232 -2.70 1.17 14.63
CA LEU A 232 -3.25 -0.13 15.04
C LEU A 232 -4.06 0.01 16.33
N ARG A 233 -5.34 -0.33 16.25
CA ARG A 233 -6.28 -0.29 17.37
C ARG A 233 -6.77 -1.70 17.71
N GLU A 234 -5.91 -2.50 18.32
CA GLU A 234 -6.11 -3.92 18.57
C GLU A 234 -7.41 -4.27 19.31
N LYS A 235 -7.88 -3.37 20.17
CA LYS A 235 -9.17 -3.51 20.88
C LYS A 235 -10.39 -3.45 19.95
N LEU A 236 -10.25 -2.89 18.75
CA LEU A 236 -11.34 -2.82 17.76
C LEU A 236 -11.43 -4.10 16.96
N ARG A 237 -12.66 -4.61 16.80
CA ARG A 237 -12.91 -5.88 16.11
C ARG A 237 -12.84 -5.74 14.59
N GLY A 238 -12.26 -6.75 13.95
CA GLY A 238 -12.25 -6.91 12.49
C GLY A 238 -11.43 -5.82 11.80
N TYR A 239 -11.81 -5.46 10.59
CA TYR A 239 -11.08 -4.50 9.76
C TYR A 239 -10.93 -3.10 10.38
N LYS A 240 -11.82 -2.74 11.32
CA LYS A 240 -11.73 -1.45 12.03
C LYS A 240 -10.49 -1.30 12.91
N MET A 241 -9.77 -2.39 13.20
CA MET A 241 -8.52 -2.29 13.93
C MET A 241 -7.47 -1.43 13.19
N PHE A 242 -7.50 -1.45 11.86
CA PHE A 242 -6.64 -0.60 11.05
C PHE A 242 -7.19 0.83 11.02
N LEU A 243 -6.42 1.78 11.52
CA LEU A 243 -6.72 3.21 11.60
C LEU A 243 -7.98 3.58 12.41
N GLY A 244 -8.67 2.61 13.03
CA GLY A 244 -9.98 2.86 13.65
C GLY A 244 -11.11 3.11 12.65
N GLY A 245 -10.87 2.87 11.34
CA GLY A 245 -11.78 3.12 10.23
C GLY A 245 -11.31 4.25 9.30
N ASP A 246 -12.26 4.90 8.62
CA ASP A 246 -11.97 5.92 7.62
C ASP A 246 -12.10 7.33 8.21
N HIS A 247 -11.02 8.08 8.25
CA HIS A 247 -10.93 9.46 8.75
C HIS A 247 -10.46 10.41 7.64
N PRO A 248 -10.92 11.69 7.64
CA PRO A 248 -10.44 12.67 6.67
C PRO A 248 -8.91 12.81 6.64
N LEU A 249 -8.30 12.79 7.84
CA LEU A 249 -6.86 12.94 8.01
C LEU A 249 -6.42 12.19 9.28
N MET A 250 -5.32 11.48 9.16
CA MET A 250 -4.55 10.95 10.29
C MET A 250 -3.08 11.29 10.09
N VAL A 251 -2.38 11.53 11.17
CA VAL A 251 -0.93 11.81 11.16
C VAL A 251 -0.28 10.93 12.22
N ALA A 252 0.81 10.29 11.89
CA ALA A 252 1.67 9.60 12.83
C ALA A 252 3.09 10.12 12.71
N ASN A 253 3.72 10.40 13.85
CA ASN A 253 5.17 10.56 13.97
C ASN A 253 5.72 9.24 14.52
N THR A 254 6.77 8.74 13.91
CA THR A 254 7.37 7.45 14.24
C THR A 254 8.71 7.63 14.95
N SER A 255 9.30 6.53 15.44
CA SER A 255 10.67 6.54 15.96
C SER A 255 11.76 6.49 14.88
N VAL A 256 11.39 6.47 13.61
CA VAL A 256 12.33 6.60 12.48
C VAL A 256 12.87 8.03 12.45
N GLN A 257 14.19 8.18 12.30
CA GLN A 257 14.87 9.50 12.27
C GLN A 257 15.61 9.64 10.94
N ASN A 258 14.87 9.88 9.87
CA ASN A 258 15.44 10.03 8.53
C ASN A 258 14.98 11.30 7.80
N GLY A 259 14.22 12.16 8.47
CA GLY A 259 13.67 13.39 7.90
C GLY A 259 12.65 13.15 6.77
N LYS A 260 12.21 11.90 6.54
CA LYS A 260 11.33 11.57 5.42
C LYS A 260 9.87 11.49 5.83
N SER A 261 9.02 12.00 4.96
CA SER A 261 7.57 12.04 5.14
C SER A 261 6.82 11.39 3.98
N VAL A 262 5.71 10.73 4.27
CA VAL A 262 4.83 10.16 3.26
C VAL A 262 3.38 10.54 3.47
N MET A 263 2.68 10.86 2.39
CA MET A 263 1.21 11.01 2.41
C MET A 263 0.55 9.90 1.60
N LEU A 264 -0.31 9.12 2.25
CA LEU A 264 -1.14 8.09 1.63
C LEU A 264 -2.55 8.63 1.37
N VAL A 265 -2.86 8.96 0.12
CA VAL A 265 -4.20 9.34 -0.34
C VAL A 265 -4.96 8.09 -0.76
N LYS A 266 -5.97 7.68 0.02
CA LYS A 266 -6.51 6.34 -0.06
C LYS A 266 -8.04 6.25 0.02
N ASN A 267 -8.57 5.10 -0.39
CA ASN A 267 -9.85 4.56 0.09
C ASN A 267 -9.59 3.57 1.25
N SER A 268 -10.63 2.86 1.70
CA SER A 268 -10.51 1.93 2.83
C SER A 268 -9.49 0.80 2.65
N TYR A 269 -9.07 0.48 1.44
CA TYR A 269 -7.99 -0.48 1.18
C TYR A 269 -6.64 0.00 1.75
N GLY A 270 -6.39 1.30 1.79
CA GLY A 270 -5.18 1.85 2.37
C GLY A 270 -5.03 1.68 3.89
N ASN A 271 -6.08 1.25 4.60
CA ASN A 271 -6.01 1.18 6.07
C ASN A 271 -4.92 0.22 6.59
N PRO A 272 -4.86 -1.07 6.19
CA PRO A 272 -3.75 -1.94 6.60
C PRO A 272 -2.43 -1.61 5.90
N PHE A 273 -2.47 -1.01 4.70
CA PHE A 273 -1.28 -0.61 3.97
C PHE A 273 -0.48 0.48 4.70
N ALA A 274 -1.17 1.44 5.32
CA ALA A 274 -0.56 2.52 6.09
C ALA A 274 0.34 2.05 7.23
N ILE A 275 0.07 0.85 7.79
CA ILE A 275 0.83 0.28 8.89
C ILE A 275 2.28 -0.02 8.47
N PHE A 276 2.48 -0.49 7.25
CA PHE A 276 3.82 -0.83 6.74
C PHE A 276 4.67 0.41 6.44
N LEU A 277 4.05 1.55 6.17
CA LEU A 277 4.77 2.81 5.93
C LEU A 277 5.44 3.36 7.19
N LEU A 278 4.93 3.03 8.38
CA LEU A 278 5.47 3.49 9.66
C LEU A 278 6.96 3.14 9.83
N ALA A 279 7.43 2.04 9.25
CA ALA A 279 8.81 1.59 9.40
C ALA A 279 9.82 2.34 8.50
N HIS A 280 9.35 3.20 7.59
CA HIS A 280 10.20 3.81 6.57
C HIS A 280 10.20 5.34 6.60
N TYR A 281 9.25 5.94 7.31
CA TYR A 281 9.09 7.39 7.33
C TYR A 281 8.98 7.91 8.75
N GLU A 282 9.62 9.03 9.01
CA GLU A 282 9.50 9.75 10.27
C GLU A 282 8.07 10.28 10.48
N ARG A 283 7.44 10.74 9.38
CA ARG A 283 6.05 11.19 9.39
C ARG A 283 5.21 10.45 8.36
N VAL A 284 4.08 9.90 8.80
CA VAL A 284 3.10 9.22 7.94
C VAL A 284 1.76 9.95 8.03
N VAL A 285 1.32 10.51 6.91
CA VAL A 285 0.05 11.22 6.77
C VAL A 285 -0.92 10.38 5.95
N VAL A 286 -2.11 10.13 6.47
CA VAL A 286 -3.14 9.34 5.78
C VAL A 286 -4.35 10.20 5.50
N VAL A 287 -4.70 10.32 4.23
CA VAL A 287 -5.80 11.15 3.73
C VAL A 287 -6.86 10.27 3.07
N ASP A 288 -8.06 10.27 3.61
CA ASP A 288 -9.19 9.68 2.91
C ASP A 288 -9.88 10.73 2.05
N TYR A 289 -9.61 10.68 0.74
CA TYR A 289 -10.10 11.67 -0.23
C TYR A 289 -11.63 11.80 -0.29
N ARG A 290 -12.36 10.81 0.23
CA ARG A 290 -13.83 10.84 0.28
C ARG A 290 -14.34 11.85 1.31
N TYR A 291 -13.54 12.13 2.32
CA TYR A 291 -13.93 12.95 3.48
C TYR A 291 -13.08 14.21 3.64
N GLN A 292 -11.88 14.24 3.07
CA GLN A 292 -11.00 15.41 3.14
C GLN A 292 -11.62 16.60 2.38
N LYS A 293 -11.49 17.78 2.97
CA LYS A 293 -12.00 19.05 2.41
C LYS A 293 -10.89 20.02 2.00
N LYS A 294 -9.69 19.90 2.59
CA LYS A 294 -8.55 20.75 2.31
C LYS A 294 -7.93 20.38 0.95
N PRO A 295 -7.42 21.35 0.15
CA PRO A 295 -6.67 21.08 -1.06
C PRO A 295 -5.44 20.20 -0.81
N LEU A 296 -5.06 19.40 -1.81
CA LEU A 296 -3.90 18.50 -1.71
C LEU A 296 -2.60 19.29 -1.54
N ALA A 297 -2.38 20.32 -2.36
CA ALA A 297 -1.18 21.16 -2.27
C ALA A 297 -0.97 21.72 -0.87
N LYS A 298 -2.04 22.24 -0.23
CA LYS A 298 -1.95 22.72 1.16
C LYS A 298 -1.60 21.62 2.17
N LEU A 299 -2.06 20.39 1.94
CA LEU A 299 -1.72 19.27 2.81
C LEU A 299 -0.27 18.83 2.61
N VAL A 300 0.22 18.85 1.37
CA VAL A 300 1.62 18.56 1.04
C VAL A 300 2.54 19.58 1.68
N GLU A 301 2.27 20.87 1.50
CA GLU A 301 3.02 21.98 2.11
C GLU A 301 3.01 21.90 3.66
N GLU A 302 1.83 21.79 4.29
CA GLU A 302 1.70 21.76 5.77
C GLU A 302 2.39 20.57 6.44
N HIS A 303 2.56 19.48 5.73
CA HIS A 303 3.18 18.27 6.27
C HIS A 303 4.54 17.97 5.66
N GLU A 304 5.04 18.84 4.77
CA GLU A 304 6.38 18.73 4.12
C GLU A 304 6.57 17.34 3.51
N ILE A 305 5.69 16.98 2.54
CA ILE A 305 5.61 15.61 2.04
C ILE A 305 6.64 15.32 0.96
N ASP A 306 7.57 14.39 1.23
CA ASP A 306 8.53 13.88 0.24
C ASP A 306 7.89 12.90 -0.75
N ASP A 307 7.06 11.97 -0.25
CA ASP A 307 6.44 10.91 -1.05
C ASP A 307 4.91 10.97 -0.96
N LEU A 308 4.25 11.05 -2.10
CA LEU A 308 2.79 11.06 -2.20
C LEU A 308 2.31 9.78 -2.89
N VAL A 309 1.54 8.97 -2.18
CA VAL A 309 1.03 7.68 -2.65
C VAL A 309 -0.47 7.72 -2.85
N PHE A 310 -0.95 7.56 -4.08
CA PHE A 310 -2.37 7.35 -4.38
C PHE A 310 -2.69 5.85 -4.39
N LEU A 311 -3.44 5.35 -3.41
CA LEU A 311 -3.83 3.93 -3.35
C LEU A 311 -5.33 3.75 -3.55
N ASN A 312 -5.68 3.01 -4.60
CA ASN A 312 -7.07 2.70 -4.94
C ASN A 312 -7.25 1.25 -5.37
N VAL A 313 -8.37 0.64 -4.99
CA VAL A 313 -8.78 -0.63 -5.59
C VAL A 313 -9.34 -0.40 -7.00
N SER A 314 -9.07 -1.30 -7.94
CA SER A 314 -9.44 -1.19 -9.35
C SER A 314 -10.92 -0.88 -9.61
N SER A 315 -11.83 -1.42 -8.80
CA SER A 315 -13.27 -1.12 -8.91
C SER A 315 -13.61 0.33 -8.58
N LEU A 316 -12.87 0.97 -7.67
CA LEU A 316 -13.09 2.36 -7.26
C LEU A 316 -12.36 3.34 -8.17
N SER A 317 -11.18 2.98 -8.69
CA SER A 317 -10.49 3.79 -9.72
C SER A 317 -11.36 3.95 -10.98
N ALA A 318 -12.12 2.93 -11.37
CA ALA A 318 -13.09 3.02 -12.46
C ALA A 318 -14.39 3.79 -12.12
N SER A 319 -14.61 4.15 -10.86
CA SER A 319 -15.85 4.80 -10.42
C SER A 319 -15.83 6.31 -10.62
N ARG A 320 -16.79 6.85 -11.41
CA ARG A 320 -16.97 8.31 -11.58
C ARG A 320 -17.12 9.05 -10.25
N SER A 321 -17.83 8.47 -9.30
CA SER A 321 -18.03 9.07 -7.98
C SER A 321 -16.71 9.24 -7.24
N HIS A 322 -15.85 8.19 -7.22
CA HIS A 322 -14.54 8.25 -6.59
C HIS A 322 -13.59 9.20 -7.31
N GLN A 323 -13.56 9.19 -8.65
CA GLN A 323 -12.79 10.16 -9.43
C GLN A 323 -13.22 11.61 -9.14
N ARG A 324 -14.53 11.87 -8.99
CA ARG A 324 -15.03 13.20 -8.56
C ARG A 324 -14.57 13.58 -7.15
N HIS A 325 -14.49 12.63 -6.23
CA HIS A 325 -13.95 12.91 -4.89
C HIS A 325 -12.45 13.24 -4.93
N LEU A 326 -11.66 12.50 -5.71
CA LEU A 326 -10.25 12.83 -5.93
C LEU A 326 -10.07 14.23 -6.54
N LYS A 327 -10.87 14.57 -7.58
CA LYS A 327 -10.83 15.91 -8.20
C LYS A 327 -11.11 17.05 -7.22
N LYS A 328 -11.86 16.82 -6.14
CA LYS A 328 -12.11 17.84 -5.11
C LYS A 328 -10.87 18.22 -4.33
N LEU A 329 -9.85 17.35 -4.29
CA LEU A 329 -8.56 17.68 -3.68
C LEU A 329 -7.76 18.73 -4.45
N LEU A 330 -8.09 19.01 -5.73
CA LEU A 330 -7.44 20.08 -6.49
C LEU A 330 -7.76 21.48 -5.93
N ARG A 331 -8.98 21.69 -5.42
CA ARG A 331 -9.48 23.02 -5.01
C ARG A 331 -9.97 23.07 -3.56
N GLY A 332 -9.96 21.94 -2.86
CA GLY A 332 -10.67 21.83 -1.61
C GLY A 332 -12.21 21.77 -1.80
N ARG A 333 -12.93 21.63 -0.70
CA ARG A 333 -14.40 21.73 -0.67
C ARG A 333 -14.79 23.00 0.07
N ARG A 334 -15.63 23.80 -0.55
CA ARG A 334 -16.33 24.88 0.15
C ARG A 334 -17.31 24.33 1.17
#